data_55ac4d4a1d72e8c5f833d08a0603a535
#
_entry.id   55ac4d4a1d72e8c5f833d08a0603a535
#
_cell.length_a   1.000
_cell.length_b   1.000
_cell.length_c   1.000
_cell.angle_alpha   90.00
_cell.angle_beta   90.00
_cell.angle_gamma   90.00
#
_symmetry.space_group_name_H-M   'P 1'
#
loop_
_entity.id
_entity.type
_entity.pdbx_description
1 polymer ?
#
loop_
_entity_poly.entity_id
_entity_poly.type
_entity_poly.pdbx_seq_one_letter_code
_entity_poly.pdbx_strand_id
1 'polypeptide(L)'
;MRSTRIALVLALILTVFIIGAIPLTRVLAFGNRCPTVLQRSEGVHLCIGTELNDHIDGSKAPDIVIGLAGDDLLRGGSGNDVLQAGFDDDKVYGNSGDDNLQGGPGLDQLYGNSGDDILFGGFDDDFISAGDGNDELYAGDGDDVLQGGPGADYFDCGGGFDIVIGFNPSEGDTNANNCEDVIQHL
;
A
#
# COMPACT_ATOMS: atom_id res chain seq x y z
N MET A 1 -1.25 17.09 -20.77
CA MET A 1 -1.61 16.21 -19.65
C MET A 1 -0.72 14.95 -19.53
N ARG A 2 -0.43 14.16 -20.60
CA ARG A 2 0.48 12.99 -20.52
C ARG A 2 1.89 13.28 -19.98
N SER A 3 2.46 14.42 -20.33
CA SER A 3 3.83 14.80 -19.93
C SER A 3 3.98 15.07 -18.41
N THR A 4 2.92 15.52 -17.75
CA THR A 4 2.96 15.85 -16.31
C THR A 4 2.88 14.61 -15.44
N ARG A 5 2.12 13.58 -15.87
CA ARG A 5 2.00 12.30 -15.15
C ARG A 5 3.32 11.54 -15.16
N ILE A 6 3.99 11.47 -16.30
CA ILE A 6 5.32 10.84 -16.40
C ILE A 6 6.36 11.54 -15.53
N ALA A 7 6.30 12.87 -15.41
CA ALA A 7 7.22 13.63 -14.57
C ALA A 7 6.99 13.37 -13.07
N LEU A 8 5.74 13.16 -12.65
CA LEU A 8 5.40 12.83 -11.26
C LEU A 8 5.89 11.43 -10.89
N VAL A 9 5.68 10.45 -11.75
CA VAL A 9 6.15 9.08 -11.59
C VAL A 9 7.68 9.02 -11.53
N LEU A 10 8.36 9.75 -12.40
CA LEU A 10 9.82 9.85 -12.33
C LEU A 10 10.32 10.52 -11.05
N ALA A 11 9.61 11.51 -10.52
CA ALA A 11 9.96 12.16 -9.26
C ALA A 11 9.77 11.20 -8.07
N LEU A 12 8.75 10.36 -8.12
CA LEU A 12 8.48 9.35 -7.09
C LEU A 12 9.52 8.22 -7.10
N ILE A 13 9.88 7.72 -8.27
CA ILE A 13 10.98 6.75 -8.45
C ILE A 13 12.29 7.33 -7.88
N LEU A 14 12.52 8.65 -8.07
CA LEU A 14 13.73 9.30 -7.57
C LEU A 14 13.76 9.39 -6.03
N THR A 15 12.62 9.49 -5.36
CA THR A 15 12.58 9.53 -3.88
C THR A 15 12.86 8.18 -3.25
N VAL A 16 12.44 7.08 -3.86
CA VAL A 16 12.79 5.71 -3.43
C VAL A 16 14.30 5.46 -3.56
N PHE A 17 14.98 6.08 -4.53
CA PHE A 17 16.43 5.94 -4.74
C PHE A 17 17.31 6.67 -3.72
N ILE A 18 16.77 7.62 -2.94
CA ILE A 18 17.59 8.44 -2.01
C ILE A 18 17.76 7.77 -0.63
N ILE A 19 16.95 6.75 -0.29
CA ILE A 19 16.92 6.16 1.06
C ILE A 19 17.92 4.99 1.25
N GLY A 20 18.57 4.53 0.23
CA GLY A 20 19.63 3.54 0.34
C GLY A 20 20.15 3.11 -1.04
N ALA A 21 21.45 2.99 -1.17
CA ALA A 21 22.08 2.54 -2.40
C ALA A 21 21.67 1.08 -2.70
N ILE A 22 20.47 0.88 -3.26
CA ILE A 22 20.03 -0.39 -3.79
C ILE A 22 20.73 -0.54 -5.15
N PRO A 23 21.60 -1.53 -5.34
CA PRO A 23 22.15 -1.77 -6.66
C PRO A 23 21.00 -2.15 -7.60
N LEU A 24 20.73 -1.32 -8.59
CA LEU A 24 19.80 -1.59 -9.68
C LEU A 24 20.25 -2.84 -10.44
N THR A 25 19.92 -4.01 -9.93
CA THR A 25 20.30 -5.23 -10.61
C THR A 25 19.35 -5.61 -11.75
N ARG A 26 18.11 -5.11 -11.77
CA ARG A 26 17.23 -5.22 -12.96
C ARG A 26 15.94 -4.42 -12.79
N VAL A 27 15.70 -3.49 -13.68
CA VAL A 27 14.35 -3.01 -14.04
C VAL A 27 13.80 -4.04 -15.04
N LEU A 28 12.78 -4.77 -14.66
CA LEU A 28 12.10 -5.72 -15.53
C LEU A 28 10.60 -5.50 -15.39
N ALA A 29 10.08 -5.07 -16.36
CA ALA A 29 9.18 -5.48 -17.40
C ALA A 29 7.80 -4.86 -17.39
N PHE A 30 7.32 -4.79 -18.57
CA PHE A 30 5.99 -4.41 -18.99
C PHE A 30 5.09 -5.66 -19.01
N GLY A 31 3.96 -5.64 -18.31
CA GLY A 31 2.92 -6.66 -18.39
C GLY A 31 2.68 -7.47 -17.10
N ASN A 32 1.54 -8.09 -17.03
CA ASN A 32 0.77 -8.73 -15.96
C ASN A 32 1.48 -9.69 -14.98
N ARG A 33 2.76 -9.65 -14.80
CA ARG A 33 3.51 -10.33 -13.73
C ARG A 33 4.87 -9.70 -13.58
N CYS A 34 5.31 -9.50 -12.35
CA CYS A 34 6.73 -9.50 -12.07
C CYS A 34 7.31 -10.73 -12.74
N PRO A 35 8.21 -10.62 -13.69
CA PRO A 35 8.79 -11.82 -14.25
C PRO A 35 9.43 -12.58 -13.10
N THR A 36 8.98 -13.83 -12.89
CA THR A 36 9.66 -14.81 -12.07
C THR A 36 11.01 -15.08 -12.71
N VAL A 37 11.89 -14.11 -12.64
CA VAL A 37 13.22 -14.21 -13.18
C VAL A 37 14.14 -14.66 -12.09
N LEU A 38 14.43 -15.96 -12.19
CA LEU A 38 15.62 -16.60 -11.64
C LEU A 38 15.76 -16.44 -10.11
N GLN A 39 15.30 -17.43 -9.41
CA GLN A 39 15.83 -17.87 -8.12
C GLN A 39 17.38 -17.83 -8.12
N ARG A 40 17.96 -16.68 -7.99
CA ARG A 40 19.35 -16.48 -7.56
C ARG A 40 19.62 -15.00 -7.37
N SER A 41 19.45 -14.62 -6.19
CA SER A 41 20.17 -13.60 -5.41
C SER A 41 19.22 -12.83 -4.50
N GLU A 42 19.60 -12.71 -3.28
CA GLU A 42 19.11 -11.82 -2.26
C GLU A 42 19.07 -10.39 -2.83
N GLY A 43 17.88 -9.94 -3.24
CA GLY A 43 17.75 -8.60 -3.81
C GLY A 43 16.29 -8.18 -3.92
N VAL A 44 16.05 -6.90 -3.72
CA VAL A 44 14.76 -6.26 -3.95
C VAL A 44 14.40 -6.34 -5.44
N HIS A 45 13.21 -6.82 -5.76
CA HIS A 45 12.71 -6.82 -7.13
C HIS A 45 11.87 -5.57 -7.39
N LEU A 46 12.02 -4.98 -8.56
CA LEU A 46 11.21 -3.84 -9.00
C LEU A 46 10.28 -4.28 -10.11
N CYS A 47 8.98 -4.07 -9.88
CA CYS A 47 7.89 -4.36 -10.81
C CYS A 47 7.16 -3.06 -11.13
N ILE A 48 6.97 -2.78 -12.41
CA ILE A 48 6.28 -1.56 -12.85
C ILE A 48 5.20 -1.98 -13.83
N GLY A 49 3.97 -1.59 -13.57
CA GLY A 49 2.81 -1.75 -14.42
C GLY A 49 2.77 -0.77 -15.60
N THR A 50 1.58 -0.51 -16.09
CA THR A 50 1.33 0.32 -17.28
C THR A 50 0.34 1.46 -16.96
N GLU A 51 -0.27 2.07 -17.95
CA GLU A 51 -1.40 3.01 -17.78
C GLU A 51 -2.74 2.29 -18.02
N LEU A 52 -2.81 0.98 -17.78
CA LEU A 52 -4.00 0.12 -17.97
C LEU A 52 -4.12 -0.81 -16.78
N ASN A 53 -5.32 -1.37 -16.57
CA ASN A 53 -5.58 -2.33 -15.49
C ASN A 53 -4.57 -3.48 -15.51
N ASP A 54 -3.70 -3.54 -14.51
CA ASP A 54 -2.66 -4.54 -14.37
C ASP A 54 -2.98 -5.56 -13.25
N HIS A 55 -2.39 -6.72 -13.34
CA HIS A 55 -2.38 -7.70 -12.25
C HIS A 55 -0.93 -8.07 -11.99
N ILE A 56 -0.39 -7.58 -10.89
CA ILE A 56 1.02 -7.77 -10.54
C ILE A 56 1.13 -8.57 -9.25
N ASP A 57 1.73 -9.75 -9.34
CA ASP A 57 2.09 -10.56 -8.19
C ASP A 57 3.61 -10.44 -7.93
N GLY A 58 3.98 -10.05 -6.73
CA GLY A 58 5.34 -10.06 -6.22
C GLY A 58 5.84 -11.48 -5.92
N SER A 59 6.76 -11.61 -4.99
CA SER A 59 7.48 -12.87 -4.79
C SER A 59 7.49 -13.34 -3.32
N LYS A 60 8.58 -13.99 -2.90
CA LYS A 60 8.86 -14.34 -1.50
C LYS A 60 9.98 -13.50 -0.90
N ALA A 61 10.48 -12.55 -1.62
CA ALA A 61 11.53 -11.63 -1.20
C ALA A 61 10.96 -10.22 -1.23
N PRO A 62 11.57 -9.27 -0.54
CA PRO A 62 11.12 -7.88 -0.59
C PRO A 62 11.01 -7.36 -2.02
N ASP A 63 9.85 -6.80 -2.36
CA ASP A 63 9.52 -6.30 -3.69
C ASP A 63 9.19 -4.80 -3.64
N ILE A 64 9.39 -4.11 -4.75
CA ILE A 64 8.83 -2.77 -5.01
C ILE A 64 7.89 -2.92 -6.21
N VAL A 65 6.61 -2.67 -6.00
CA VAL A 65 5.56 -2.78 -7.02
C VAL A 65 4.94 -1.42 -7.26
N ILE A 66 4.83 -1.01 -8.53
CA ILE A 66 4.24 0.27 -8.93
C ILE A 66 3.21 -0.01 -10.03
N GLY A 67 1.93 0.29 -9.78
CA GLY A 67 0.82 0.10 -10.72
C GLY A 67 0.83 1.13 -11.83
N LEU A 68 0.78 2.38 -11.53
CA LEU A 68 0.75 3.62 -12.31
C LEU A 68 -0.65 4.19 -12.51
N ALA A 69 -1.46 3.68 -13.38
CA ALA A 69 -2.82 4.14 -13.63
C ALA A 69 -3.68 3.02 -14.24
N GLY A 70 -4.97 3.05 -13.98
CA GLY A 70 -5.91 1.98 -14.30
C GLY A 70 -6.24 1.19 -13.04
N ASP A 71 -7.36 0.49 -13.01
CA ASP A 71 -7.79 -0.29 -11.85
C ASP A 71 -6.88 -1.52 -11.70
N ASP A 72 -5.90 -1.43 -10.80
CA ASP A 72 -4.84 -2.40 -10.67
C ASP A 72 -5.11 -3.42 -9.53
N LEU A 73 -4.54 -4.60 -9.67
CA LEU A 73 -4.47 -5.61 -8.63
C LEU A 73 -3.02 -5.92 -8.31
N LEU A 74 -2.55 -5.44 -7.15
CA LEU A 74 -1.18 -5.62 -6.70
C LEU A 74 -1.11 -6.57 -5.51
N ARG A 75 -0.12 -7.46 -5.50
CA ARG A 75 0.20 -8.34 -4.38
C ARG A 75 1.71 -8.36 -4.13
N GLY A 76 2.13 -8.07 -2.89
CA GLY A 76 3.53 -8.15 -2.48
C GLY A 76 4.00 -9.60 -2.39
N GLY A 77 3.41 -10.37 -1.54
CA GLY A 77 3.71 -11.79 -1.39
C GLY A 77 4.25 -12.14 -0.02
N SER A 78 5.52 -12.39 0.09
CA SER A 78 6.17 -12.54 1.39
C SER A 78 7.43 -11.70 1.40
N GLY A 79 7.77 -11.13 2.54
CA GLY A 79 8.88 -10.19 2.67
C GLY A 79 8.32 -8.81 2.93
N ASN A 80 9.17 -7.87 3.23
CA ASN A 80 8.77 -6.50 3.52
C ASN A 80 8.70 -5.73 2.20
N ASP A 81 7.48 -5.54 1.70
CA ASP A 81 7.20 -5.05 0.36
C ASP A 81 6.85 -3.55 0.34
N VAL A 82 7.03 -2.90 -0.78
CA VAL A 82 6.57 -1.54 -1.04
C VAL A 82 5.67 -1.57 -2.26
N LEU A 83 4.37 -1.32 -2.05
CA LEU A 83 3.36 -1.35 -3.11
C LEU A 83 2.78 0.06 -3.29
N GLN A 84 2.80 0.56 -4.51
CA GLN A 84 2.23 1.83 -4.90
C GLN A 84 1.29 1.62 -6.06
N ALA A 85 0.00 1.75 -5.83
CA ALA A 85 -1.00 1.48 -6.84
C ALA A 85 -1.05 2.61 -7.87
N GLY A 86 -1.51 3.79 -7.52
CA GLY A 86 -1.32 4.93 -8.41
C GLY A 86 -2.54 5.78 -8.64
N PHE A 87 -3.12 5.77 -9.81
CA PHE A 87 -4.36 6.46 -10.14
C PHE A 87 -5.44 5.45 -10.51
N ASP A 88 -6.69 5.83 -10.31
CA ASP A 88 -7.91 5.06 -10.55
C ASP A 88 -8.14 4.03 -9.42
N ASP A 89 -9.17 3.17 -9.46
CA ASP A 89 -9.63 2.37 -8.33
C ASP A 89 -8.83 1.08 -8.18
N ASP A 90 -7.98 0.99 -7.16
CA ASP A 90 -6.98 -0.05 -7.02
C ASP A 90 -7.29 -1.09 -5.93
N LYS A 91 -6.65 -2.25 -6.01
CA LYS A 91 -6.69 -3.27 -4.99
C LYS A 91 -5.30 -3.80 -4.64
N VAL A 92 -4.88 -3.58 -3.39
CA VAL A 92 -3.51 -3.82 -2.93
C VAL A 92 -3.48 -4.79 -1.77
N TYR A 93 -2.62 -5.80 -1.85
CA TYR A 93 -2.38 -6.78 -0.79
C TYR A 93 -0.88 -6.85 -0.46
N GLY A 94 -0.50 -6.55 0.79
CA GLY A 94 0.85 -6.79 1.30
C GLY A 94 1.13 -8.28 1.41
N ASN A 95 0.30 -8.99 2.09
CA ASN A 95 0.26 -10.39 2.48
C ASN A 95 1.12 -10.69 3.71
N SER A 96 2.41 -11.01 3.62
CA SER A 96 3.19 -11.42 4.79
C SER A 96 4.51 -10.68 4.88
N GLY A 97 4.75 -10.04 5.98
CA GLY A 97 5.92 -9.20 6.25
C GLY A 97 5.47 -7.80 6.61
N ASP A 98 6.39 -6.95 6.99
CA ASP A 98 6.09 -5.56 7.33
C ASP A 98 6.08 -4.74 6.04
N ASP A 99 4.88 -4.45 5.55
CA ASP A 99 4.66 -3.91 4.23
C ASP A 99 4.35 -2.41 4.25
N ASN A 100 4.61 -1.72 3.14
CA ASN A 100 4.22 -0.33 2.95
C ASN A 100 3.33 -0.23 1.70
N LEU A 101 2.05 0.09 1.92
CA LEU A 101 1.02 0.14 0.88
C LEU A 101 0.57 1.57 0.66
N GLN A 102 0.42 1.96 -0.58
CA GLN A 102 -0.14 3.24 -0.98
C GLN A 102 -1.15 3.04 -2.10
N GLY A 103 -2.40 3.47 -1.89
CA GLY A 103 -3.44 3.57 -2.91
C GLY A 103 -3.14 4.73 -3.85
N GLY A 104 -3.60 5.89 -3.55
CA GLY A 104 -3.36 7.11 -4.31
C GLY A 104 -4.63 7.89 -4.53
N PRO A 105 -4.90 8.44 -5.70
CA PRO A 105 -6.20 8.96 -6.09
C PRO A 105 -7.08 7.88 -6.71
N GLY A 106 -8.24 7.63 -6.14
CA GLY A 106 -9.22 6.62 -6.55
C GLY A 106 -9.89 5.96 -5.34
N LEU A 107 -10.89 5.10 -5.58
CA LEU A 107 -11.55 4.34 -4.53
C LEU A 107 -10.76 3.05 -4.27
N ASP A 108 -9.80 3.12 -3.35
CA ASP A 108 -8.82 2.07 -3.18
C ASP A 108 -9.22 1.02 -2.11
N GLN A 109 -8.72 -0.19 -2.23
CA GLN A 109 -8.85 -1.24 -1.24
C GLN A 109 -7.47 -1.76 -0.86
N LEU A 110 -7.02 -1.45 0.37
CA LEU A 110 -5.73 -1.83 0.89
C LEU A 110 -5.86 -2.91 1.97
N TYR A 111 -5.07 -3.95 1.85
CA TYR A 111 -5.01 -5.07 2.79
C TYR A 111 -3.55 -5.36 3.17
N GLY A 112 -3.15 -5.06 4.42
CA GLY A 112 -1.82 -5.40 4.93
C GLY A 112 -1.67 -6.91 5.08
N ASN A 113 -2.56 -7.55 5.79
CA ASN A 113 -2.73 -8.93 6.21
C ASN A 113 -1.86 -9.31 7.42
N SER A 114 -0.57 -9.60 7.33
CA SER A 114 0.21 -10.03 8.49
C SER A 114 1.61 -9.46 8.53
N GLY A 115 1.95 -8.84 9.61
CA GLY A 115 3.17 -8.08 9.87
C GLY A 115 2.82 -6.70 10.39
N ASP A 116 3.80 -5.93 10.80
CA ASP A 116 3.60 -4.55 11.23
C ASP A 116 3.58 -3.66 9.97
N ASP A 117 2.38 -3.33 9.47
CA ASP A 117 2.16 -2.71 8.17
C ASP A 117 1.96 -1.19 8.26
N ILE A 118 2.25 -0.47 7.17
CA ILE A 118 1.96 0.96 7.01
C ILE A 118 1.10 1.14 5.76
N LEU A 119 -0.13 1.66 5.92
CA LEU A 119 -1.10 1.80 4.86
C LEU A 119 -1.51 3.26 4.67
N PHE A 120 -1.44 3.75 3.43
CA PHE A 120 -1.89 5.08 3.03
C PHE A 120 -2.99 4.93 1.98
N GLY A 121 -4.22 5.34 2.29
CA GLY A 121 -5.33 5.42 1.33
C GLY A 121 -5.02 6.45 0.26
N GLY A 122 -5.29 7.70 0.54
CA GLY A 122 -4.86 8.78 -0.33
C GLY A 122 -5.91 9.86 -0.55
N PHE A 123 -6.52 9.91 -1.70
CA PHE A 123 -7.64 10.78 -2.04
C PHE A 123 -8.83 9.93 -2.44
N ASP A 124 -10.04 10.44 -2.21
CA ASP A 124 -11.32 9.77 -2.43
C ASP A 124 -11.61 8.69 -1.36
N ASP A 125 -12.78 8.04 -1.38
CA ASP A 125 -13.27 7.20 -0.30
C ASP A 125 -12.62 5.81 -0.32
N ASP A 126 -11.75 5.53 0.65
CA ASP A 126 -10.93 4.32 0.69
C ASP A 126 -11.42 3.26 1.69
N PHE A 127 -11.05 2.01 1.45
CA PHE A 127 -11.16 0.92 2.41
C PHE A 127 -9.78 0.39 2.79
N ILE A 128 -9.42 0.49 4.07
CA ILE A 128 -8.13 0.08 4.61
C ILE A 128 -8.33 -0.99 5.68
N SER A 129 -7.73 -2.17 5.49
CA SER A 129 -7.72 -3.25 6.48
C SER A 129 -6.29 -3.72 6.69
N ALA A 130 -5.72 -3.41 7.86
CA ALA A 130 -4.32 -3.72 8.11
C ALA A 130 -4.12 -5.22 8.38
N GLY A 131 -4.70 -5.79 9.40
CA GLY A 131 -4.65 -7.24 9.64
C GLY A 131 -4.03 -7.62 10.98
N ASP A 132 -3.15 -8.62 11.00
CA ASP A 132 -2.45 -9.04 12.21
C ASP A 132 -1.13 -8.26 12.33
N GLY A 133 -0.94 -7.48 13.37
CA GLY A 133 0.29 -6.71 13.56
C GLY A 133 0.07 -5.46 14.40
N ASN A 134 1.10 -4.63 14.54
CA ASN A 134 0.93 -3.30 15.10
C ASN A 134 1.05 -2.31 13.95
N ASP A 135 -0.08 -1.90 13.43
CA ASP A 135 -0.19 -1.28 12.14
C ASP A 135 -0.36 0.24 12.21
N GLU A 136 0.05 0.93 11.15
CA GLU A 136 -0.18 2.36 10.99
C GLU A 136 -1.09 2.62 9.76
N LEU A 137 -2.29 3.16 9.99
CA LEU A 137 -3.27 3.45 8.96
C LEU A 137 -3.46 4.96 8.81
N TYR A 138 -3.25 5.45 7.61
CA TYR A 138 -3.41 6.83 7.19
C TYR A 138 -4.42 6.88 6.04
N ALA A 139 -5.66 7.31 6.31
CA ALA A 139 -6.70 7.30 5.30
C ALA A 139 -6.47 8.39 4.24
N GLY A 140 -6.51 9.64 4.62
CA GLY A 140 -6.21 10.75 3.72
C GLY A 140 -7.36 11.72 3.56
N ASP A 141 -7.73 12.09 2.34
CA ASP A 141 -8.90 12.91 2.05
C ASP A 141 -10.01 12.02 1.46
N GLY A 142 -11.13 11.83 2.11
CA GLY A 142 -12.25 11.01 1.67
C GLY A 142 -13.15 10.61 2.83
N ASP A 143 -14.29 9.96 2.54
CA ASP A 143 -15.11 9.34 3.58
C ASP A 143 -14.68 7.87 3.73
N ASP A 144 -13.68 7.62 4.60
CA ASP A 144 -12.92 6.39 4.62
C ASP A 144 -13.43 5.34 5.63
N VAL A 145 -13.07 4.06 5.39
CA VAL A 145 -13.32 2.97 6.31
C VAL A 145 -12.02 2.27 6.68
N LEU A 146 -11.64 2.32 7.98
CA LEU A 146 -10.40 1.77 8.50
C LEU A 146 -10.68 0.60 9.45
N GLN A 147 -9.91 -0.47 9.32
CA GLN A 147 -9.91 -1.62 10.21
C GLN A 147 -8.47 -2.00 10.54
N GLY A 148 -8.05 -1.88 11.80
CA GLY A 148 -6.73 -2.33 12.26
C GLY A 148 -6.65 -3.84 12.27
N GLY A 149 -7.27 -4.47 13.21
CA GLY A 149 -7.24 -5.91 13.41
C GLY A 149 -6.69 -6.26 14.78
N PRO A 150 -6.12 -7.46 14.96
CA PRO A 150 -5.42 -7.80 16.19
C PRO A 150 -4.06 -7.14 16.28
N GLY A 151 -3.84 -6.35 17.34
CA GLY A 151 -2.56 -5.68 17.58
C GLY A 151 -2.72 -4.32 18.25
N ALA A 152 -1.67 -3.54 18.26
CA ALA A 152 -1.70 -2.18 18.76
C ALA A 152 -1.60 -1.21 17.57
N ASP A 153 -2.75 -0.78 17.08
CA ASP A 153 -2.85 -0.06 15.82
C ASP A 153 -2.94 1.45 16.01
N TYR A 154 -2.41 2.18 15.04
CA TYR A 154 -2.54 3.63 14.97
C TYR A 154 -3.40 4.05 13.77
N PHE A 155 -4.36 4.95 14.01
CA PHE A 155 -5.28 5.46 13.00
C PHE A 155 -5.12 6.98 12.85
N ASP A 156 -4.86 7.44 11.64
CA ASP A 156 -4.99 8.83 11.23
C ASP A 156 -6.01 8.89 10.09
N CYS A 157 -7.21 9.35 10.40
CA CYS A 157 -8.33 9.34 9.47
C CYS A 157 -8.24 10.44 8.40
N GLY A 158 -7.54 11.55 8.70
CA GLY A 158 -7.37 12.60 7.70
C GLY A 158 -8.52 13.57 7.63
N GLY A 159 -9.12 13.72 6.47
CA GLY A 159 -10.21 14.66 6.24
C GLY A 159 -11.36 14.06 5.46
N GLY A 160 -12.58 14.19 6.01
CA GLY A 160 -13.80 13.59 5.49
C GLY A 160 -14.69 13.15 6.65
N PHE A 161 -15.53 12.17 6.43
CA PHE A 161 -16.30 11.51 7.46
C PHE A 161 -15.89 10.03 7.54
N ASP A 162 -15.06 9.70 8.52
CA ASP A 162 -14.35 8.43 8.57
C ASP A 162 -14.89 7.47 9.62
N ILE A 163 -14.81 6.16 9.32
CA ILE A 163 -15.28 5.10 10.20
C ILE A 163 -14.12 4.17 10.55
N VAL A 164 -13.77 4.09 11.84
CA VAL A 164 -12.84 3.09 12.37
C VAL A 164 -13.61 1.91 12.95
N ILE A 165 -13.38 0.71 12.45
CA ILE A 165 -14.03 -0.53 12.88
C ILE A 165 -13.08 -1.38 13.72
N GLY A 166 -13.57 -1.89 14.85
CA GLY A 166 -12.80 -2.82 15.67
C GLY A 166 -11.75 -2.18 16.57
N PHE A 167 -11.83 -0.87 16.78
CA PHE A 167 -10.91 -0.15 17.67
C PHE A 167 -10.89 -0.76 19.07
N ASN A 168 -9.72 -1.18 19.54
CA ASN A 168 -9.54 -1.87 20.82
C ASN A 168 -8.42 -1.25 21.67
N PRO A 169 -8.72 -0.25 22.50
CA PRO A 169 -7.72 0.37 23.39
C PRO A 169 -7.04 -0.60 24.37
N SER A 170 -7.64 -1.77 24.62
CA SER A 170 -7.05 -2.78 25.52
C SER A 170 -5.91 -3.55 24.86
N GLU A 171 -5.83 -3.57 23.54
CA GLU A 171 -4.71 -4.09 22.75
C GLU A 171 -3.65 -3.02 22.46
N GLY A 172 -3.98 -1.75 22.68
CA GLY A 172 -3.06 -0.64 22.55
C GLY A 172 -3.39 0.34 21.43
N ASP A 173 -4.56 0.18 20.79
CA ASP A 173 -4.97 1.05 19.71
C ASP A 173 -5.04 2.52 20.11
N THR A 174 -4.57 3.35 19.22
CA THR A 174 -4.56 4.80 19.35
C THR A 174 -5.00 5.48 18.06
N ASN A 175 -5.61 6.65 18.16
CA ASN A 175 -6.00 7.42 16.98
C ASN A 175 -5.57 8.89 17.08
N ALA A 176 -5.33 9.50 15.93
CA ALA A 176 -5.28 10.95 15.81
C ALA A 176 -6.66 11.53 16.08
N ASN A 177 -6.86 12.60 16.71
CA ASN A 177 -8.19 13.14 17.12
C ASN A 177 -9.03 13.67 15.94
N ASN A 178 -8.98 13.01 14.80
CA ASN A 178 -9.64 13.36 13.53
C ASN A 178 -10.52 12.23 12.96
N CYS A 179 -10.78 11.17 13.74
CA CYS A 179 -11.70 10.11 13.36
C CYS A 179 -13.10 10.36 13.95
N GLU A 180 -14.14 10.36 13.11
CA GLU A 180 -15.50 10.75 13.49
C GLU A 180 -16.28 9.63 14.17
N ASP A 181 -16.34 8.44 13.55
CA ASP A 181 -17.03 7.28 14.08
C ASP A 181 -16.07 6.14 14.42
N VAL A 182 -15.83 5.94 15.72
CA VAL A 182 -14.97 4.87 16.23
C VAL A 182 -15.80 3.76 16.83
N ILE A 183 -15.92 2.63 16.12
CA ILE A 183 -16.69 1.45 16.55
C ILE A 183 -15.77 0.50 17.32
N GLN A 184 -15.92 0.46 18.63
CA GLN A 184 -15.13 -0.39 19.51
C GLN A 184 -15.57 -1.86 19.43
N HIS A 185 -14.63 -2.78 19.51
CA HIS A 185 -14.90 -4.17 19.79
C HIS A 185 -15.41 -4.30 21.25
N LEU A 186 -16.59 -4.90 21.43
CA LEU A 186 -17.17 -5.25 22.75
C LEU A 186 -16.67 -6.61 23.21
#